data_ad484a7ed77437cdf4a0409ebae7c1ac
#
_entry.id   ad484a7ed77437cdf4a0409ebae7c1ac
#
_cell.length_a   1.000
_cell.length_b   1.000
_cell.length_c   1.000
_cell.angle_alpha   90.00
_cell.angle_beta   90.00
_cell.angle_gamma   90.00
#
_symmetry.space_group_name_H-M   'P 1'
#
loop_
_entity.id
_entity.type
_entity.pdbx_description
1 polymer ?
#
loop_
_entity_poly.entity_id
_entity_poly.type
_entity_poly.pdbx_seq_one_letter_code
_entity_poly.pdbx_strand_id
1 'polypeptide(L)'
;MIVLRFLSLLLISLLCVSVVQADLYKKIDQQGRVFFTDKPEGRGYKLIMRTPKKGTVAYRQFEQNRRKLTPLIRQQAKKHKVDSALVMAVIHAESAYDQRAISRAGAVGLMQLMPKTAERFGVTNRNNPAQNISGGTRYLRHLLELFKFDIRLTLAAYNAGESAVAKYGNKIPPYPETQTYVKRVVKHYQYYLSDNKSL
;
A
#
# COMPACT_ATOMS: atom_id res chain seq x y z
N MET A 1 -62.35 -27.00 9.04
CA MET A 1 -61.39 -26.61 8.01
C MET A 1 -60.32 -25.79 8.68
N ILE A 2 -59.17 -26.44 8.97
CA ILE A 2 -58.03 -25.83 9.68
C ILE A 2 -57.01 -25.41 8.62
N VAL A 3 -56.77 -24.08 8.48
CA VAL A 3 -55.80 -23.53 7.57
C VAL A 3 -54.45 -23.45 8.32
N LEU A 4 -53.53 -24.31 7.93
CA LEU A 4 -52.14 -24.37 8.48
C LEU A 4 -51.30 -23.29 7.77
N ARG A 5 -50.92 -22.23 8.51
CA ARG A 5 -50.00 -21.23 8.02
C ARG A 5 -48.56 -21.73 8.25
N PHE A 6 -47.85 -22.05 7.16
CA PHE A 6 -46.41 -22.29 7.17
C PHE A 6 -45.70 -20.96 7.30
N LEU A 7 -45.02 -20.75 8.43
CA LEU A 7 -44.12 -19.64 8.68
C LEU A 7 -42.73 -20.06 8.20
N SER A 8 -42.33 -19.61 6.99
CA SER A 8 -40.98 -19.83 6.48
C SER A 8 -40.01 -18.95 7.24
N LEU A 9 -39.23 -19.50 8.15
CA LEU A 9 -38.09 -18.85 8.76
C LEU A 9 -36.94 -18.78 7.71
N LEU A 10 -36.75 -17.60 7.15
CA LEU A 10 -35.60 -17.29 6.29
C LEU A 10 -34.37 -17.09 7.21
N LEU A 11 -33.53 -18.11 7.34
CA LEU A 11 -32.27 -18.05 8.07
C LEU A 11 -31.27 -17.25 7.23
N ILE A 12 -31.17 -15.94 7.45
CA ILE A 12 -30.11 -15.11 6.87
C ILE A 12 -28.82 -15.47 7.61
N SER A 13 -28.02 -16.34 7.00
CA SER A 13 -26.65 -16.59 7.44
C SER A 13 -25.82 -15.34 7.20
N LEU A 14 -25.57 -14.59 8.28
CA LEU A 14 -24.63 -13.47 8.30
C LEU A 14 -23.22 -14.03 8.06
N LEU A 15 -22.76 -14.04 6.81
CA LEU A 15 -21.37 -14.33 6.46
C LEU A 15 -20.50 -13.22 7.09
N CYS A 16 -19.97 -13.51 8.27
CA CYS A 16 -18.99 -12.69 8.93
C CYS A 16 -17.71 -12.74 8.10
N VAL A 17 -17.55 -11.84 7.14
CA VAL A 17 -16.29 -11.66 6.40
C VAL A 17 -15.27 -11.12 7.40
N SER A 18 -14.48 -12.02 7.96
CA SER A 18 -13.35 -11.68 8.80
C SER A 18 -12.35 -10.91 7.94
N VAL A 19 -12.28 -9.61 8.12
CA VAL A 19 -11.21 -8.78 7.54
C VAL A 19 -9.89 -9.25 8.14
N VAL A 20 -9.17 -10.07 7.38
CA VAL A 20 -7.85 -10.57 7.79
C VAL A 20 -6.91 -9.38 7.85
N GLN A 21 -6.61 -8.98 9.04
CA GLN A 21 -5.66 -7.94 9.38
C GLN A 21 -4.26 -8.58 9.39
N ALA A 22 -3.39 -8.15 8.49
CA ALA A 22 -2.08 -8.75 8.33
C ALA A 22 -1.00 -7.84 8.92
N ASP A 23 -0.58 -8.12 10.16
CA ASP A 23 0.65 -7.61 10.72
C ASP A 23 1.85 -8.11 9.87
N LEU A 24 2.91 -7.32 9.76
CA LEU A 24 4.12 -7.74 9.03
C LEU A 24 5.22 -8.11 10.01
N TYR A 25 5.71 -9.33 9.88
CA TYR A 25 6.80 -9.86 10.70
C TYR A 25 8.04 -10.07 9.85
N LYS A 26 9.22 -9.90 10.47
CA LYS A 26 10.54 -10.14 9.89
C LYS A 26 11.28 -11.19 10.70
N LYS A 27 11.93 -12.12 10.02
CA LYS A 27 12.90 -13.07 10.60
C LYS A 27 14.20 -13.00 9.80
N ILE A 28 15.33 -13.11 10.48
CA ILE A 28 16.64 -13.31 9.87
C ILE A 28 17.11 -14.69 10.32
N ASP A 29 17.43 -15.58 9.39
CA ASP A 29 17.95 -16.91 9.73
C ASP A 29 19.46 -16.87 10.03
N GLN A 30 20.03 -18.04 10.38
CA GLN A 30 21.45 -18.16 10.70
C GLN A 30 22.38 -17.87 9.51
N GLN A 31 21.87 -17.96 8.27
CA GLN A 31 22.59 -17.63 7.04
C GLN A 31 22.41 -16.16 6.63
N GLY A 32 21.79 -15.32 7.46
CA GLY A 32 21.55 -13.91 7.20
C GLY A 32 20.40 -13.64 6.22
N ARG A 33 19.64 -14.65 5.78
CA ARG A 33 18.50 -14.48 4.88
C ARG A 33 17.33 -13.85 5.61
N VAL A 34 16.70 -12.88 4.98
CA VAL A 34 15.59 -12.12 5.55
C VAL A 34 14.25 -12.64 5.03
N PHE A 35 13.35 -12.98 5.96
CA PHE A 35 12.00 -13.44 5.66
C PHE A 35 10.98 -12.42 6.16
N PHE A 36 9.96 -12.16 5.35
CA PHE A 36 8.82 -11.34 5.73
C PHE A 36 7.54 -12.17 5.56
N THR A 37 6.64 -12.10 6.54
CA THR A 37 5.37 -12.81 6.51
C THR A 37 4.31 -12.07 7.32
N ASP A 38 3.07 -12.24 6.94
CA ASP A 38 1.89 -11.81 7.72
C ASP A 38 1.38 -12.93 8.66
N LYS A 39 1.92 -14.13 8.51
CA LYS A 39 1.61 -15.31 9.34
C LYS A 39 2.90 -15.91 9.85
N PRO A 40 3.44 -15.44 11.00
CA PRO A 40 4.67 -15.97 11.54
C PRO A 40 4.43 -17.39 12.08
N GLU A 41 5.14 -18.36 11.52
CA GLU A 41 5.16 -19.74 11.99
C GLU A 41 6.50 -20.04 12.65
N GLY A 42 6.49 -20.43 13.94
CA GLY A 42 7.68 -20.73 14.73
C GLY A 42 8.35 -19.52 15.38
N ARG A 43 9.56 -19.73 15.93
CA ARG A 43 10.28 -18.72 16.71
C ARG A 43 11.17 -17.81 15.83
N GLY A 44 11.53 -16.63 16.37
CA GLY A 44 12.50 -15.73 15.75
C GLY A 44 11.91 -14.64 14.86
N TYR A 45 10.61 -14.59 14.69
CA TYR A 45 9.95 -13.48 14.00
C TYR A 45 9.81 -12.25 14.90
N LYS A 46 10.19 -11.08 14.39
CA LYS A 46 9.95 -9.79 15.03
C LYS A 46 8.87 -9.05 14.27
N LEU A 47 7.88 -8.50 14.98
CA LEU A 47 6.87 -7.61 14.40
C LEU A 47 7.55 -6.32 13.96
N ILE A 48 7.43 -5.97 12.69
CA ILE A 48 8.01 -4.73 12.12
C ILE A 48 6.98 -3.72 11.69
N MET A 49 5.74 -4.17 11.43
CA MET A 49 4.61 -3.29 11.13
C MET A 49 3.35 -3.93 11.69
N ARG A 50 2.61 -3.19 12.47
CA ARG A 50 1.29 -3.58 12.96
C ARG A 50 0.21 -2.88 12.16
N THR A 51 -0.69 -3.64 11.56
CA THR A 51 -1.91 -3.06 11.01
C THR A 51 -2.82 -2.63 12.16
N PRO A 52 -3.22 -1.35 12.24
CA PRO A 52 -4.09 -0.89 13.33
C PRO A 52 -5.40 -1.67 13.35
N LYS A 53 -5.76 -2.22 14.52
CA LYS A 53 -7.03 -2.93 14.68
C LYS A 53 -8.20 -1.95 14.59
N LYS A 54 -9.25 -2.32 13.85
CA LYS A 54 -10.49 -1.54 13.74
C LYS A 54 -11.00 -1.16 15.14
N GLY A 55 -11.32 0.12 15.35
CA GLY A 55 -11.75 0.64 16.64
C GLY A 55 -10.63 1.14 17.56
N THR A 56 -9.34 0.89 17.26
CA THR A 56 -8.22 1.46 18.03
C THR A 56 -7.98 2.93 17.69
N VAL A 57 -7.27 3.65 18.56
CA VAL A 57 -6.85 5.05 18.30
C VAL A 57 -6.03 5.12 17.02
N ALA A 58 -5.08 4.21 16.81
CA ALA A 58 -4.25 4.15 15.60
C ALA A 58 -5.09 3.92 14.33
N TYR A 59 -6.10 3.05 14.38
CA TYR A 59 -7.02 2.85 13.25
C TYR A 59 -7.86 4.10 12.96
N ARG A 60 -8.38 4.76 14.00
CA ARG A 60 -9.14 6.02 13.83
C ARG A 60 -8.29 7.10 13.19
N GLN A 61 -7.04 7.26 13.63
CA GLN A 61 -6.11 8.22 13.06
C GLN A 61 -5.79 7.91 11.59
N PHE A 62 -5.53 6.65 11.26
CA PHE A 62 -5.34 6.17 9.88
C PHE A 62 -6.55 6.54 9.00
N GLU A 63 -7.77 6.23 9.43
CA GLU A 63 -8.99 6.50 8.68
C GLU A 63 -9.26 8.02 8.53
N GLN A 64 -9.00 8.81 9.55
CA GLN A 64 -9.11 10.26 9.49
C GLN A 64 -8.13 10.85 8.47
N ASN A 65 -6.86 10.44 8.52
CA ASN A 65 -5.84 10.88 7.58
C ASN A 65 -6.19 10.47 6.16
N ARG A 66 -6.61 9.22 5.94
CA ARG A 66 -7.05 8.71 4.65
C ARG A 66 -8.18 9.56 4.06
N ARG A 67 -9.25 9.78 4.84
CA ARG A 67 -10.40 10.59 4.41
C ARG A 67 -9.99 12.04 4.07
N LYS A 68 -9.17 12.67 4.91
CA LYS A 68 -8.68 14.03 4.71
C LYS A 68 -7.85 14.16 3.42
N LEU A 69 -7.04 13.16 3.12
CA LEU A 69 -6.10 13.20 1.99
C LEU A 69 -6.72 12.69 0.67
N THR A 70 -7.80 11.91 0.73
CA THR A 70 -8.44 11.31 -0.47
C THR A 70 -8.77 12.33 -1.56
N PRO A 71 -9.37 13.52 -1.29
CA PRO A 71 -9.64 14.50 -2.33
C PRO A 71 -8.38 14.97 -3.07
N LEU A 72 -7.32 15.27 -2.31
CA LEU A 72 -6.02 15.67 -2.87
C LEU A 72 -5.39 14.55 -3.69
N ILE A 73 -5.44 13.31 -3.20
CA ILE A 73 -4.92 12.14 -3.92
C ILE A 73 -5.65 11.96 -5.25
N ARG A 74 -6.98 12.00 -5.26
CA ARG A 74 -7.80 11.90 -6.48
C ARG A 74 -7.49 13.02 -7.47
N GLN A 75 -7.30 14.24 -6.99
CA GLN A 75 -6.92 15.39 -7.81
C GLN A 75 -5.56 15.16 -8.49
N GLN A 76 -4.52 14.75 -7.73
CA GLN A 76 -3.19 14.53 -8.27
C GLN A 76 -3.15 13.31 -9.20
N ALA A 77 -3.86 12.23 -8.85
CA ALA A 77 -4.00 11.05 -9.69
C ALA A 77 -4.63 11.39 -11.06
N LYS A 78 -5.73 12.15 -11.07
CA LYS A 78 -6.37 12.64 -12.31
C LYS A 78 -5.41 13.53 -13.12
N LYS A 79 -4.75 14.49 -12.47
CA LYS A 79 -3.79 15.42 -13.11
C LYS A 79 -2.67 14.69 -13.82
N HIS A 80 -2.14 13.62 -13.20
CA HIS A 80 -0.99 12.87 -13.72
C HIS A 80 -1.39 11.56 -14.43
N LYS A 81 -2.69 11.35 -14.70
CA LYS A 81 -3.23 10.19 -15.42
C LYS A 81 -2.80 8.85 -14.79
N VAL A 82 -2.89 8.75 -13.48
CA VAL A 82 -2.67 7.53 -12.70
C VAL A 82 -3.97 7.13 -12.00
N ASP A 83 -4.22 5.82 -11.87
CA ASP A 83 -5.37 5.35 -11.10
C ASP A 83 -5.25 5.77 -9.63
N SER A 84 -6.28 6.45 -9.11
CA SER A 84 -6.30 6.94 -7.74
C SER A 84 -6.22 5.81 -6.71
N ALA A 85 -6.80 4.64 -7.00
CA ALA A 85 -6.71 3.47 -6.15
C ALA A 85 -5.26 2.96 -6.04
N LEU A 86 -4.48 3.03 -7.13
CA LEU A 86 -3.06 2.69 -7.12
C LEU A 86 -2.25 3.68 -6.28
N VAL A 87 -2.48 5.00 -6.43
CA VAL A 87 -1.83 6.02 -5.61
C VAL A 87 -2.16 5.82 -4.13
N MET A 88 -3.43 5.57 -3.80
CA MET A 88 -3.86 5.27 -2.43
C MET A 88 -3.18 4.02 -1.87
N ALA A 89 -3.02 2.98 -2.68
CA ALA A 89 -2.36 1.74 -2.30
C ALA A 89 -0.87 1.94 -1.98
N VAL A 90 -0.17 2.74 -2.79
CA VAL A 90 1.23 3.11 -2.54
C VAL A 90 1.34 3.91 -1.25
N ILE A 91 0.55 4.98 -1.05
CA ILE A 91 0.56 5.78 0.19
C ILE A 91 0.28 4.91 1.41
N HIS A 92 -0.66 3.97 1.32
CA HIS A 92 -0.97 3.04 2.40
C HIS A 92 0.25 2.18 2.76
N ALA A 93 0.94 1.64 1.77
CA ALA A 93 2.10 0.79 1.99
C ALA A 93 3.32 1.57 2.49
N GLU A 94 3.50 2.82 2.04
CA GLU A 94 4.68 3.64 2.34
C GLU A 94 4.62 4.29 3.73
N SER A 95 3.47 4.84 4.09
CA SER A 95 3.35 5.66 5.29
C SER A 95 2.12 5.38 6.15
N ALA A 96 1.20 4.50 5.71
CA ALA A 96 -0.13 4.37 6.32
C ALA A 96 -0.83 5.75 6.48
N TYR A 97 -0.68 6.63 5.49
CA TYR A 97 -1.17 8.02 5.47
C TYR A 97 -0.57 8.94 6.55
N ASP A 98 0.59 8.60 7.11
CA ASP A 98 1.34 9.51 7.98
C ASP A 98 2.19 10.46 7.13
N GLN A 99 1.77 11.73 7.08
CA GLN A 99 2.51 12.77 6.34
C GLN A 99 3.88 13.11 6.93
N ARG A 100 4.15 12.71 8.19
CA ARG A 100 5.40 12.96 8.89
C ARG A 100 6.34 11.74 8.88
N ALA A 101 5.96 10.67 8.21
CA ALA A 101 6.75 9.46 8.15
C ALA A 101 8.16 9.74 7.60
N ILE A 102 9.18 9.25 8.32
CA ILE A 102 10.59 9.30 7.91
C ILE A 102 11.17 7.91 8.07
N SER A 103 11.72 7.35 6.99
CA SER A 103 12.38 6.06 7.03
C SER A 103 13.83 6.18 7.54
N ARG A 104 14.41 5.06 7.97
CA ARG A 104 15.83 5.01 8.35
C ARG A 104 16.77 5.36 7.19
N ALA A 105 16.35 5.12 5.95
CA ALA A 105 17.10 5.46 4.74
C ALA A 105 16.91 6.92 4.29
N GLY A 106 16.11 7.72 5.01
CA GLY A 106 15.87 9.14 4.70
C GLY A 106 14.76 9.39 3.68
N ALA A 107 13.92 8.42 3.38
CA ALA A 107 12.69 8.65 2.63
C ALA A 107 11.67 9.41 3.51
N VAL A 108 10.90 10.34 2.91
CA VAL A 108 10.04 11.27 3.67
C VAL A 108 8.63 11.35 3.09
N GLY A 109 7.66 11.43 3.99
CA GLY A 109 6.28 11.81 3.73
C GLY A 109 5.39 10.69 3.23
N LEU A 110 4.23 11.05 2.70
CA LEU A 110 3.14 10.14 2.34
C LEU A 110 3.55 9.05 1.35
N MET A 111 4.36 9.40 0.35
CA MET A 111 4.83 8.50 -0.70
C MET A 111 6.32 8.15 -0.55
N GLN A 112 6.91 8.42 0.62
CA GLN A 112 8.28 8.06 1.02
C GLN A 112 9.32 8.42 -0.07
N LEU A 113 9.38 9.69 -0.45
CA LEU A 113 10.31 10.13 -1.48
C LEU A 113 11.73 10.27 -0.95
N MET A 114 12.68 9.61 -1.62
CA MET A 114 14.09 9.84 -1.43
C MET A 114 14.52 11.23 -1.98
N PRO A 115 15.60 11.87 -1.47
CA PRO A 115 16.02 13.20 -1.91
C PRO A 115 16.16 13.33 -3.42
N LYS A 116 16.90 12.42 -4.06
CA LYS A 116 17.12 12.43 -5.51
C LYS A 116 15.82 12.26 -6.31
N THR A 117 14.90 11.41 -5.83
CA THR A 117 13.58 11.24 -6.46
C THR A 117 12.75 12.51 -6.31
N ALA A 118 12.75 13.13 -5.13
CA ALA A 118 12.04 14.37 -4.88
C ALA A 118 12.54 15.50 -5.81
N GLU A 119 13.84 15.68 -5.92
CA GLU A 119 14.46 16.64 -6.81
C GLU A 119 14.08 16.40 -8.28
N ARG A 120 14.26 15.17 -8.79
CA ARG A 120 13.92 14.76 -10.15
C ARG A 120 12.46 15.05 -10.51
N PHE A 121 11.56 14.93 -9.54
CA PHE A 121 10.13 15.18 -9.74
C PHE A 121 9.66 16.51 -9.13
N GLY A 122 10.57 17.50 -8.94
CA GLY A 122 10.28 18.89 -8.60
C GLY A 122 9.57 19.05 -7.24
N VAL A 123 9.96 18.27 -6.26
CA VAL A 123 9.48 18.38 -4.88
C VAL A 123 10.53 19.09 -4.04
N THR A 124 10.25 20.33 -3.65
CA THR A 124 11.15 21.15 -2.82
C THR A 124 10.93 20.92 -1.33
N ASN A 125 9.72 20.52 -0.92
CA ASN A 125 9.40 20.18 0.45
C ASN A 125 8.68 18.82 0.52
N ARG A 126 9.43 17.78 0.89
CA ARG A 126 8.92 16.41 1.00
C ARG A 126 7.90 16.21 2.14
N ASN A 127 7.88 17.11 3.16
CA ASN A 127 6.88 17.10 4.23
C ASN A 127 5.57 17.77 3.83
N ASN A 128 5.54 18.54 2.72
CA ASN A 128 4.31 19.13 2.22
C ASN A 128 3.46 18.05 1.51
N PRO A 129 2.23 17.75 1.99
CA PRO A 129 1.42 16.68 1.43
C PRO A 129 1.14 16.83 -0.07
N ALA A 130 0.83 18.05 -0.51
CA ALA A 130 0.49 18.30 -1.91
C ALA A 130 1.71 18.09 -2.84
N GLN A 131 2.88 18.58 -2.44
CA GLN A 131 4.11 18.37 -3.20
C GLN A 131 4.53 16.90 -3.20
N ASN A 132 4.45 16.24 -2.03
CA ASN A 132 4.83 14.83 -1.88
C ASN A 132 3.95 13.92 -2.75
N ILE A 133 2.62 14.05 -2.66
CA ILE A 133 1.69 13.27 -3.47
C ILE A 133 1.87 13.60 -4.96
N SER A 134 2.01 14.87 -5.33
CA SER A 134 2.22 15.26 -6.74
C SER A 134 3.50 14.65 -7.31
N GLY A 135 4.63 14.77 -6.61
CA GLY A 135 5.92 14.24 -7.05
C GLY A 135 5.94 12.72 -7.10
N GLY A 136 5.41 12.06 -6.05
CA GLY A 136 5.32 10.60 -6.00
C GLY A 136 4.39 10.04 -7.09
N THR A 137 3.28 10.73 -7.39
CA THR A 137 2.37 10.33 -8.47
C THR A 137 3.03 10.51 -9.85
N ARG A 138 3.84 11.56 -10.06
CA ARG A 138 4.65 11.74 -11.29
C ARG A 138 5.69 10.64 -11.44
N TYR A 139 6.38 10.28 -10.36
CA TYR A 139 7.31 9.16 -10.37
C TYR A 139 6.60 7.85 -10.70
N LEU A 140 5.46 7.59 -10.07
CA LEU A 140 4.65 6.40 -10.36
C LEU A 140 4.19 6.37 -11.82
N ARG A 141 3.76 7.49 -12.39
CA ARG A 141 3.40 7.63 -13.81
C ARG A 141 4.59 7.31 -14.72
N HIS A 142 5.75 7.90 -14.44
CA HIS A 142 6.98 7.61 -15.18
C HIS A 142 7.30 6.11 -15.20
N LEU A 143 7.20 5.44 -14.06
CA LEU A 143 7.44 4.00 -13.96
C LEU A 143 6.39 3.17 -14.71
N LEU A 144 5.11 3.56 -14.65
CA LEU A 144 4.05 2.93 -15.44
C LEU A 144 4.35 2.97 -16.92
N GLU A 145 4.80 4.10 -17.44
CA GLU A 145 5.19 4.24 -18.85
C GLU A 145 6.44 3.43 -19.19
N LEU A 146 7.46 3.48 -18.34
CA LEU A 146 8.71 2.74 -18.50
C LEU A 146 8.47 1.23 -18.60
N PHE A 147 7.58 0.70 -17.77
CA PHE A 147 7.25 -0.73 -17.69
C PHE A 147 5.95 -1.10 -18.44
N LYS A 148 5.54 -0.29 -19.43
CA LYS A 148 4.38 -0.57 -20.30
C LYS A 148 3.12 -0.92 -19.51
N PHE A 149 2.89 -0.22 -18.41
CA PHE A 149 1.76 -0.42 -17.49
C PHE A 149 1.70 -1.77 -16.77
N ASP A 150 2.81 -2.51 -16.72
CA ASP A 150 2.94 -3.62 -15.79
C ASP A 150 3.00 -3.10 -14.36
N ILE A 151 1.89 -3.25 -13.63
CA ILE A 151 1.74 -2.80 -12.24
C ILE A 151 2.79 -3.42 -11.34
N ARG A 152 3.10 -4.71 -11.51
CA ARG A 152 4.03 -5.43 -10.62
C ARG A 152 5.46 -4.96 -10.80
N LEU A 153 5.90 -4.75 -12.04
CA LEU A 153 7.22 -4.20 -12.35
C LEU A 153 7.32 -2.74 -11.92
N THR A 154 6.27 -1.94 -12.15
CA THR A 154 6.16 -0.56 -11.67
C THR A 154 6.38 -0.48 -10.16
N LEU A 155 5.68 -1.32 -9.39
CA LEU A 155 5.81 -1.35 -7.93
C LEU A 155 7.18 -1.84 -7.47
N ALA A 156 7.75 -2.83 -8.16
CA ALA A 156 9.11 -3.29 -7.89
C ALA A 156 10.13 -2.16 -8.09
N ALA A 157 10.00 -1.40 -9.18
CA ALA A 157 10.86 -0.27 -9.49
C ALA A 157 10.64 0.91 -8.52
N TYR A 158 9.40 1.15 -8.09
CA TYR A 158 9.13 2.18 -7.09
C TYR A 158 9.89 1.92 -5.79
N ASN A 159 9.94 0.67 -5.34
CA ASN A 159 10.61 0.27 -4.10
C ASN A 159 12.13 0.10 -4.25
N ALA A 160 12.59 -0.61 -5.29
CA ALA A 160 13.99 -0.99 -5.46
C ALA A 160 14.79 -0.04 -6.38
N GLY A 161 14.09 0.83 -7.09
CA GLY A 161 14.66 1.66 -8.16
C GLY A 161 14.57 0.99 -9.53
N GLU A 162 14.40 1.80 -10.57
CA GLU A 162 14.27 1.35 -11.96
C GLU A 162 15.51 0.61 -12.47
N SER A 163 16.70 1.05 -12.05
CA SER A 163 17.96 0.38 -12.40
C SER A 163 18.06 -1.03 -11.83
N ALA A 164 17.51 -1.29 -10.65
CA ALA A 164 17.49 -2.63 -10.08
C ALA A 164 16.62 -3.57 -10.92
N VAL A 165 15.44 -3.13 -11.35
CA VAL A 165 14.55 -3.93 -12.22
C VAL A 165 15.21 -4.18 -13.58
N ALA A 166 15.83 -3.16 -14.18
CA ALA A 166 16.56 -3.29 -15.44
C ALA A 166 17.72 -4.31 -15.33
N LYS A 167 18.51 -4.24 -14.25
CA LYS A 167 19.62 -5.20 -13.98
C LYS A 167 19.14 -6.65 -13.95
N TYR A 168 17.92 -6.90 -13.50
CA TYR A 168 17.31 -8.25 -13.48
C TYR A 168 16.46 -8.55 -14.71
N GLY A 169 16.77 -7.94 -15.88
CA GLY A 169 16.13 -8.22 -17.16
C GLY A 169 14.63 -7.89 -17.17
N ASN A 170 14.25 -6.78 -16.56
CA ASN A 170 12.85 -6.35 -16.39
C ASN A 170 12.00 -7.42 -15.67
N LYS A 171 12.56 -8.00 -14.63
CA LYS A 171 11.87 -8.89 -13.70
C LYS A 171 11.92 -8.31 -12.30
N ILE A 172 11.01 -8.74 -11.43
CA ILE A 172 11.02 -8.34 -10.01
C ILE A 172 12.34 -8.85 -9.39
N PRO A 173 13.19 -7.96 -8.86
CA PRO A 173 14.45 -8.38 -8.24
C PRO A 173 14.21 -9.38 -7.11
N PRO A 174 15.14 -10.34 -6.88
CA PRO A 174 15.02 -11.32 -5.81
C PRO A 174 15.33 -10.72 -4.43
N TYR A 175 14.93 -9.47 -4.21
CA TYR A 175 15.06 -8.79 -2.94
C TYR A 175 13.82 -9.10 -2.09
N PRO A 176 13.95 -9.73 -0.91
CA PRO A 176 12.81 -10.11 -0.08
C PRO A 176 11.90 -8.92 0.29
N GLU A 177 12.49 -7.74 0.49
CA GLU A 177 11.74 -6.51 0.76
C GLU A 177 10.88 -6.13 -0.44
N THR A 178 11.47 -6.07 -1.64
CA THR A 178 10.75 -5.68 -2.88
C THR A 178 9.65 -6.66 -3.22
N GLN A 179 9.90 -7.97 -3.11
CA GLN A 179 8.89 -8.98 -3.35
C GLN A 179 7.69 -8.86 -2.40
N THR A 180 7.98 -8.58 -1.12
CA THR A 180 6.95 -8.35 -0.10
C THR A 180 6.20 -7.05 -0.34
N TYR A 181 6.91 -5.99 -0.72
CA TYR A 181 6.33 -4.69 -1.07
C TYR A 181 5.32 -4.84 -2.22
N VAL A 182 5.71 -5.47 -3.32
CA VAL A 182 4.82 -5.69 -4.48
C VAL A 182 3.55 -6.42 -4.07
N LYS A 183 3.67 -7.53 -3.32
CA LYS A 183 2.49 -8.28 -2.83
C LYS A 183 1.58 -7.41 -1.96
N ARG A 184 2.16 -6.62 -1.05
CA ARG A 184 1.44 -5.73 -0.13
C ARG A 184 0.68 -4.64 -0.88
N VAL A 185 1.35 -3.94 -1.82
CA VAL A 185 0.70 -2.86 -2.57
C VAL A 185 -0.39 -3.39 -3.50
N VAL A 186 -0.18 -4.53 -4.16
CA VAL A 186 -1.23 -5.17 -4.98
C VAL A 186 -2.46 -5.51 -4.14
N LYS A 187 -2.29 -6.03 -2.92
CA LYS A 187 -3.42 -6.29 -1.99
C LYS A 187 -4.17 -5.00 -1.63
N HIS A 188 -3.44 -3.92 -1.32
CA HIS A 188 -4.07 -2.61 -1.05
C HIS A 188 -4.76 -2.05 -2.30
N TYR A 189 -4.18 -2.22 -3.47
CA TYR A 189 -4.78 -1.76 -4.72
C TYR A 189 -6.11 -2.45 -4.99
N GLN A 190 -6.19 -3.77 -4.82
CA GLN A 190 -7.45 -4.51 -4.93
C GLN A 190 -8.50 -4.03 -3.92
N TYR A 191 -8.08 -3.76 -2.68
CA TYR A 191 -8.95 -3.18 -1.66
C TYR A 191 -9.53 -1.83 -2.09
N TYR A 192 -8.70 -0.89 -2.57
CA TYR A 192 -9.18 0.43 -3.00
C TYR A 192 -9.98 0.40 -4.29
N LEU A 193 -9.78 -0.56 -5.18
CA LEU A 193 -10.63 -0.78 -6.34
C LEU A 193 -12.05 -1.20 -5.94
N SER A 194 -12.19 -2.05 -4.92
CA SER A 194 -13.50 -2.47 -4.40
C SER A 194 -14.19 -1.35 -3.61
N ASP A 195 -13.45 -0.59 -2.80
CA ASP A 195 -13.97 0.54 -2.01
C ASP A 195 -14.52 1.66 -2.92
N ASN A 196 -13.85 1.94 -4.04
CA ASN A 196 -14.32 2.93 -5.03
C ASN A 196 -15.59 2.52 -5.81
N LYS A 197 -15.93 1.24 -5.86
CA LYS A 197 -17.19 0.76 -6.50
C LYS A 197 -18.39 0.86 -5.58
N SER A 198 -18.18 1.14 -4.30
CA SER A 198 -19.22 1.22 -3.27
C SER A 198 -19.65 2.66 -2.97
N LEU A 199 -19.12 3.64 -3.72
CA LEU A 199 -19.44 5.07 -3.70
C LEU A 199 -20.05 5.54 -5.02
#